data_963a2f31762556e90b8db2f0c395a544
#
_entry.id   963a2f31762556e90b8db2f0c395a544
#
_cell.length_a   1.000
_cell.length_b   1.000
_cell.length_c   1.000
_cell.angle_alpha   90.00
_cell.angle_beta   90.00
_cell.angle_gamma   90.00
#
_symmetry.space_group_name_H-M   'P 1'
#
loop_
_entity.id
_entity.type
_entity.pdbx_description
1 polymer ?
#
loop_
_entity_poly.entity_id
_entity_poly.type
_entity_poly.pdbx_seq_one_letter_code
_entity_poly.pdbx_strand_id
1 'polypeptide(L)'
;MLKAKEMKEKAEVIHNKSFFNYFEIALNKVEKAIEYQTSKGKTCIYCPIEVLVNYNDISPADKHRLALMLRCEVQRYGYKCHYLDKRSWSTLAMSCGAGPSWKFYGLFISWGDDKIKEDFRKSRKIYEY
;
A
#
# COMPACT_ATOMS: atom_id res chain seq x y z
N MET A 1 37.85 -13.47 14.54
CA MET A 1 37.20 -12.23 14.08
C MET A 1 36.21 -12.58 12.97
N LEU A 2 34.99 -12.10 13.06
CA LEU A 2 33.97 -12.31 12.04
C LEU A 2 34.30 -11.50 10.78
N LYS A 3 34.20 -12.14 9.62
CA LYS A 3 34.44 -11.46 8.34
C LYS A 3 33.26 -10.56 7.96
N ALA A 4 33.55 -9.41 7.38
CA ALA A 4 32.54 -8.44 6.95
C ALA A 4 31.50 -9.07 5.99
N LYS A 5 31.98 -9.96 5.09
CA LYS A 5 31.10 -10.68 4.15
C LYS A 5 30.08 -11.56 4.88
N GLU A 6 30.48 -12.27 5.91
CA GLU A 6 29.60 -13.12 6.71
C GLU A 6 28.54 -12.29 7.45
N MET A 7 28.96 -11.16 8.01
CA MET A 7 28.05 -10.24 8.69
C MET A 7 27.02 -9.63 7.74
N LYS A 8 27.45 -9.26 6.53
CA LYS A 8 26.56 -8.75 5.51
C LYS A 8 25.50 -9.79 5.10
N GLU A 9 25.92 -11.03 4.87
CA GLU A 9 25.00 -12.12 4.52
C GLU A 9 23.99 -12.39 5.63
N LYS A 10 24.42 -12.40 6.88
CA LYS A 10 23.52 -12.56 8.04
C LYS A 10 22.54 -11.42 8.15
N ALA A 11 23.00 -10.18 7.95
CA ALA A 11 22.14 -9.00 7.99
C ALA A 11 21.08 -9.04 6.87
N GLU A 12 21.45 -9.46 5.67
CA GLU A 12 20.51 -9.60 4.55
C GLU A 12 19.43 -10.64 4.84
N VAL A 13 19.79 -11.78 5.44
CA VAL A 13 18.82 -12.81 5.83
C VAL A 13 17.82 -12.27 6.85
N ILE A 14 18.30 -11.58 7.87
CA ILE A 14 17.44 -10.96 8.88
C ILE A 14 16.54 -9.89 8.27
N HIS A 15 17.10 -9.04 7.41
CA HIS A 15 16.35 -7.99 6.72
C HIS A 15 15.24 -8.57 5.86
N ASN A 16 15.53 -9.60 5.06
CA ASN A 16 14.53 -10.25 4.22
C ASN A 16 13.43 -10.90 5.05
N LYS A 17 13.76 -11.53 6.15
CA LYS A 17 12.78 -12.13 7.07
C LYS A 17 11.86 -11.08 7.66
N SER A 18 12.40 -9.95 8.09
CA SER A 18 11.60 -8.82 8.60
C SER A 18 10.71 -8.24 7.52
N PHE A 19 11.21 -8.12 6.29
CA PHE A 19 10.44 -7.62 5.16
C PHE A 19 9.26 -8.53 4.84
N PHE A 20 9.43 -9.84 4.83
CA PHE A 20 8.33 -10.80 4.64
C PHE A 20 7.28 -10.70 5.73
N ASN A 21 7.69 -10.47 6.96
CA ASN A 21 6.79 -10.25 8.08
C ASN A 21 5.90 -9.01 7.84
N TYR A 22 6.49 -7.91 7.41
CA TYR A 22 5.75 -6.70 7.05
C TYR A 22 4.79 -6.94 5.90
N PHE A 23 5.22 -7.71 4.91
CA PHE A 23 4.37 -8.08 3.78
C PHE A 23 3.13 -8.85 4.23
N GLU A 24 3.28 -9.87 5.06
CA GLU A 24 2.17 -10.66 5.58
C GLU A 24 1.19 -9.82 6.42
N ILE A 25 1.71 -8.97 7.28
CA ILE A 25 0.90 -8.07 8.10
C ILE A 25 0.12 -7.11 7.22
N ALA A 26 0.78 -6.51 6.25
CA ALA A 26 0.15 -5.58 5.33
C ALA A 26 -0.92 -6.25 4.46
N LEU A 27 -0.64 -7.47 3.98
CA LEU A 27 -1.60 -8.25 3.20
C LEU A 27 -2.86 -8.57 4.01
N ASN A 28 -2.70 -8.95 5.26
CA ASN A 28 -3.83 -9.16 6.17
C ASN A 28 -4.67 -7.89 6.35
N LYS A 29 -4.04 -6.75 6.49
CA LYS A 29 -4.75 -5.47 6.59
C LYS A 29 -5.53 -5.14 5.32
N VAL A 30 -4.94 -5.41 4.15
CA VAL A 30 -5.62 -5.25 2.87
C VAL A 30 -6.83 -6.16 2.77
N GLU A 31 -6.70 -7.43 3.11
CA GLU A 31 -7.81 -8.39 3.09
C GLU A 31 -8.96 -7.95 3.99
N LYS A 32 -8.65 -7.54 5.21
CA LYS A 32 -9.66 -7.05 6.16
C LYS A 32 -10.34 -5.79 5.65
N ALA A 33 -9.59 -4.90 5.02
CA ALA A 33 -10.14 -3.69 4.43
C ALA A 33 -11.11 -3.99 3.28
N ILE A 34 -10.77 -4.94 2.44
CA ILE A 34 -11.64 -5.41 1.35
C ILE A 34 -12.93 -6.03 1.92
N GLU A 35 -12.81 -6.91 2.90
CA GLU A 35 -13.95 -7.54 3.57
C GLU A 35 -14.88 -6.50 4.20
N TYR A 36 -14.30 -5.52 4.88
CA TYR A 36 -15.06 -4.44 5.53
C TYR A 36 -15.82 -3.61 4.51
N GLN A 37 -15.20 -3.22 3.41
CA GLN A 37 -15.86 -2.45 2.36
C GLN A 37 -16.93 -3.28 1.65
N THR A 38 -16.66 -4.55 1.40
CA THR A 38 -17.63 -5.47 0.81
C THR A 38 -18.86 -5.61 1.70
N SER A 39 -18.69 -5.68 3.01
CA SER A 39 -19.81 -5.75 3.95
C SER A 39 -20.69 -4.52 3.91
N LYS A 40 -20.17 -3.39 3.47
CA LYS A 40 -20.92 -2.14 3.26
C LYS A 40 -21.49 -2.00 1.86
N GLY A 41 -21.34 -3.01 1.00
CA GLY A 41 -21.77 -2.97 -0.38
C GLY A 41 -20.89 -2.13 -1.30
N LYS A 42 -19.68 -1.80 -0.88
CA LYS A 42 -18.71 -1.04 -1.67
C LYS A 42 -17.78 -1.97 -2.42
N THR A 43 -17.24 -1.50 -3.55
CA THR A 43 -16.42 -2.29 -4.46
C THR A 43 -15.03 -1.71 -4.69
N CYS A 44 -14.61 -0.77 -3.86
CA CYS A 44 -13.28 -0.18 -3.96
C CYS A 44 -12.79 0.30 -2.59
N ILE A 45 -11.46 0.41 -2.46
CA ILE A 45 -10.83 0.97 -1.27
C ILE A 45 -9.47 1.58 -1.64
N TYR A 46 -9.08 2.62 -0.92
CA TYR A 46 -7.73 3.14 -0.93
C TYR A 46 -7.04 2.80 0.38
N CYS A 47 -5.88 2.12 0.27
CA CYS A 47 -5.07 1.73 1.42
C CYS A 47 -3.76 2.54 1.42
N PRO A 48 -3.64 3.57 2.26
CA PRO A 48 -2.37 4.31 2.38
C PRO A 48 -1.27 3.43 2.92
N ILE A 49 -0.05 3.62 2.46
CA ILE A 49 1.11 2.86 2.96
C ILE A 49 1.30 3.05 4.47
N GLU A 50 1.07 4.26 4.97
CA GLU A 50 1.22 4.54 6.40
C GLU A 50 0.27 3.73 7.30
N VAL A 51 -0.84 3.25 6.75
CA VAL A 51 -1.80 2.39 7.48
C VAL A 51 -1.38 0.91 7.39
N LEU A 52 -0.78 0.52 6.27
CA LEU A 52 -0.39 -0.86 6.02
C LEU A 52 0.86 -1.29 6.79
N VAL A 53 1.80 -0.38 6.97
CA VAL A 53 3.04 -0.64 7.72
C VAL A 53 3.34 0.52 8.66
N ASN A 54 4.03 0.22 9.76
CA ASN A 54 4.50 1.28 10.64
C ASN A 54 5.51 2.14 9.88
N TYR A 55 5.19 3.41 9.78
CA TYR A 55 5.94 4.39 9.00
C TYR A 55 7.41 4.48 9.39
N ASN A 56 7.73 4.32 10.69
CA ASN A 56 9.08 4.48 11.22
C ASN A 56 9.94 3.22 11.13
N ASP A 57 9.34 2.05 10.89
CA ASP A 57 10.04 0.77 10.98
C ASP A 57 10.67 0.32 9.67
N ILE A 58 10.39 1.00 8.57
CA ILE A 58 10.78 0.56 7.24
C ILE A 58 11.25 1.75 6.41
N SER A 59 12.31 1.53 5.63
CA SER A 59 12.87 2.57 4.76
C SER A 59 11.91 2.97 3.64
N PRO A 60 12.02 4.18 3.08
CA PRO A 60 11.21 4.57 1.92
C PRO A 60 11.31 3.62 0.73
N ALA A 61 12.51 3.12 0.43
CA ALA A 61 12.72 2.16 -0.65
C ALA A 61 11.95 0.86 -0.40
N ASP A 62 11.99 0.35 0.83
CA ASP A 62 11.25 -0.86 1.21
C ASP A 62 9.74 -0.64 1.22
N LYS A 63 9.27 0.56 1.55
CA LYS A 63 7.84 0.90 1.45
C LYS A 63 7.34 0.80 0.01
N HIS A 64 8.10 1.34 -0.94
CA HIS A 64 7.76 1.24 -2.36
C HIS A 64 7.80 -0.21 -2.85
N ARG A 65 8.83 -0.95 -2.47
CA ARG A 65 8.95 -2.37 -2.78
C ARG A 65 7.78 -3.17 -2.25
N LEU A 66 7.40 -2.92 -1.00
CA LEU A 66 6.26 -3.56 -0.35
C LEU A 66 4.96 -3.26 -1.08
N ALA A 67 4.74 -2.01 -1.44
CA ALA A 67 3.56 -1.59 -2.19
C ALA A 67 3.45 -2.30 -3.54
N LEU A 68 4.56 -2.39 -4.27
CA LEU A 68 4.59 -3.09 -5.56
C LEU A 68 4.33 -4.58 -5.41
N MET A 69 4.86 -5.21 -4.38
CA MET A 69 4.62 -6.63 -4.09
C MET A 69 3.17 -6.88 -3.70
N LEU A 70 2.59 -6.03 -2.87
CA LEU A 70 1.18 -6.10 -2.50
C LEU A 70 0.28 -5.93 -3.73
N ARG A 71 0.61 -4.98 -4.59
CA ARG A 71 -0.12 -4.78 -5.84
C ARG A 71 -0.13 -6.05 -6.69
N CYS A 72 1.02 -6.67 -6.88
CA CYS A 72 1.13 -7.89 -7.66
C CYS A 72 0.30 -9.03 -7.06
N GLU A 73 0.35 -9.19 -5.75
CA GLU A 73 -0.39 -10.22 -5.05
C GLU A 73 -1.90 -10.00 -5.15
N VAL A 74 -2.36 -8.78 -4.95
CA VAL A 74 -3.78 -8.42 -5.05
C VAL A 74 -4.29 -8.62 -6.48
N GLN A 75 -3.52 -8.22 -7.48
CA GLN A 75 -3.87 -8.43 -8.90
C GLN A 75 -3.97 -9.92 -9.24
N ARG A 76 -3.15 -10.74 -8.62
CA ARG A 76 -3.16 -12.19 -8.82
C ARG A 76 -4.49 -12.83 -8.43
N TYR A 77 -5.20 -12.25 -7.45
CA TYR A 77 -6.53 -12.70 -7.04
C TYR A 77 -7.68 -12.07 -7.83
N GLY A 78 -7.38 -11.37 -8.90
CA GLY A 78 -8.39 -10.81 -9.81
C GLY A 78 -8.85 -9.39 -9.53
N TYR A 79 -8.28 -8.73 -8.52
CA TYR A 79 -8.58 -7.33 -8.23
C TYR A 79 -7.85 -6.40 -9.20
N LYS A 80 -8.45 -5.26 -9.48
CA LYS A 80 -7.72 -4.14 -10.08
C LYS A 80 -6.99 -3.43 -8.96
N CYS A 81 -5.70 -3.22 -9.12
CA CYS A 81 -4.88 -2.59 -8.09
C CYS A 81 -3.87 -1.64 -8.72
N HIS A 82 -3.83 -0.42 -8.24
CA HIS A 82 -2.91 0.62 -8.69
C HIS A 82 -2.12 1.16 -7.52
N TYR A 83 -0.82 1.30 -7.71
CA TYR A 83 0.02 2.03 -6.78
C TYR A 83 -0.09 3.52 -7.11
N LEU A 84 -0.58 4.28 -6.16
CA LEU A 84 -0.74 5.72 -6.29
C LEU A 84 0.36 6.43 -5.52
N ASP A 85 0.97 7.39 -6.16
CA ASP A 85 1.95 8.30 -5.55
C ASP A 85 1.39 9.74 -5.54
N LYS A 86 2.21 10.69 -5.11
CA LYS A 86 1.84 12.10 -5.10
C LYS A 86 1.41 12.61 -6.47
N ARG A 87 2.02 12.09 -7.55
CA ARG A 87 1.70 12.51 -8.92
C ARG A 87 0.34 12.01 -9.36
N SER A 88 -0.04 10.80 -8.93
CA SER A 88 -1.34 10.21 -9.24
C SER A 88 -2.51 10.99 -8.63
N TRP A 89 -2.30 11.58 -7.46
CA TRP A 89 -3.27 12.46 -6.82
C TRP A 89 -3.34 13.84 -7.49
N SER A 90 -2.25 14.24 -8.10
CA SER A 90 -2.00 15.48 -8.85
C SER A 90 -2.88 16.69 -8.49
N THR A 91 -3.75 17.08 -9.39
CA THR A 91 -4.52 18.32 -9.31
C THR A 91 -5.43 18.43 -8.09
N LEU A 92 -6.04 17.34 -7.63
CA LEU A 92 -7.00 17.38 -6.53
C LEU A 92 -6.32 17.53 -5.16
N ALA A 93 -5.26 16.77 -4.91
CA ALA A 93 -4.52 16.85 -3.66
C ALA A 93 -3.71 18.15 -3.58
N MET A 94 -3.13 18.59 -4.68
CA MET A 94 -2.35 19.82 -4.75
C MET A 94 -3.20 21.08 -4.57
N SER A 95 -4.42 21.08 -5.08
CA SER A 95 -5.35 22.21 -4.92
C SER A 95 -5.82 22.38 -3.48
N CYS A 96 -5.73 21.34 -2.66
CA CYS A 96 -6.06 21.43 -1.24
C CYS A 96 -4.88 21.90 -0.38
N GLY A 97 -3.75 22.27 -0.97
CA GLY A 97 -2.57 22.71 -0.24
C GLY A 97 -1.86 21.61 0.53
N ALA A 98 -2.16 20.35 0.23
CA ALA A 98 -1.55 19.21 0.91
C ALA A 98 -0.07 19.06 0.49
N GLY A 99 0.82 19.16 1.46
CA GLY A 99 2.25 18.92 1.25
C GLY A 99 2.56 17.45 0.99
N PRO A 100 3.84 17.12 0.71
CA PRO A 100 4.24 15.73 0.52
C PRO A 100 4.04 14.94 1.81
N SER A 101 3.12 13.98 1.78
CA SER A 101 2.83 13.10 2.91
C SER A 101 2.67 11.68 2.41
N TRP A 102 3.11 10.72 3.20
CA TRP A 102 2.96 9.30 2.88
C TRP A 102 1.50 8.86 2.76
N LYS A 103 0.55 9.64 3.25
CA LYS A 103 -0.88 9.35 3.03
C LYS A 103 -1.29 9.42 1.56
N PHE A 104 -0.49 10.07 0.70
CA PHE A 104 -0.70 10.10 -0.74
C PHE A 104 -0.04 8.95 -1.48
N TYR A 105 0.67 8.07 -0.77
CA TYR A 105 1.28 6.87 -1.32
C TYR A 105 0.49 5.68 -0.82
N GLY A 106 -0.04 4.88 -1.72
CA GLY A 106 -0.83 3.74 -1.31
C GLY A 106 -1.38 2.93 -2.47
N LEU A 107 -2.22 1.97 -2.14
CA LEU A 107 -2.85 1.08 -3.09
C LEU A 107 -4.32 1.44 -3.25
N PHE A 108 -4.74 1.67 -4.46
CA PHE A 108 -6.13 1.75 -4.84
C PHE A 108 -6.58 0.41 -5.40
N ILE A 109 -7.54 -0.20 -4.74
CA ILE A 109 -8.02 -1.55 -5.06
C ILE A 109 -9.49 -1.49 -5.42
N SER A 110 -9.87 -2.12 -6.53
CA SER A 110 -11.24 -2.17 -7.01
C SER A 110 -11.61 -3.57 -7.46
N TRP A 111 -12.84 -3.98 -7.21
CA TRP A 111 -13.37 -5.29 -7.61
C TRP A 111 -14.77 -5.20 -8.23
N GLY A 112 -15.22 -3.98 -8.52
CA GLY A 112 -16.47 -3.75 -9.24
C GLY A 112 -16.25 -3.52 -10.72
N ASP A 113 -17.35 -3.35 -11.46
CA ASP A 113 -17.34 -3.02 -12.89
C ASP A 113 -17.17 -1.52 -13.14
N ASP A 114 -17.03 -0.74 -12.10
CA ASP A 114 -16.91 0.70 -12.15
C ASP A 114 -15.63 1.13 -12.86
N LYS A 115 -15.70 2.28 -13.51
CA LYS A 115 -14.52 2.91 -14.07
C LYS A 115 -13.59 3.35 -12.94
N ILE A 116 -12.30 3.14 -13.12
CA ILE A 116 -11.26 3.46 -12.14
C ILE A 116 -11.37 4.90 -11.61
N LYS A 117 -11.74 5.85 -12.44
CA LYS A 117 -11.92 7.25 -12.01
C LYS A 117 -13.03 7.43 -10.99
N GLU A 118 -14.13 6.71 -11.16
CA GLU A 118 -15.26 6.75 -10.22
C GLU A 118 -14.91 6.05 -8.92
N ASP A 119 -14.27 4.89 -8.99
CA ASP A 119 -13.77 4.16 -7.84
C ASP A 119 -12.81 5.01 -7.03
N PHE A 120 -11.91 5.71 -7.70
CA PHE A 120 -10.95 6.59 -7.07
C PHE A 120 -11.62 7.72 -6.28
N ARG A 121 -12.63 8.35 -6.85
CA ARG A 121 -13.40 9.39 -6.17
C ARG A 121 -14.14 8.86 -4.94
N LYS A 122 -14.70 7.65 -5.03
CA LYS A 122 -15.39 7.00 -3.92
C LYS A 122 -14.41 6.66 -2.79
N SER A 123 -13.26 6.09 -3.11
CA SER A 123 -12.25 5.70 -2.12
C SER A 123 -11.63 6.91 -1.41
N ARG A 124 -11.49 8.04 -2.08
CA ARG A 124 -11.02 9.27 -1.48
C ARG A 124 -11.92 9.74 -0.33
N LYS A 125 -13.25 9.66 -0.50
CA LYS A 125 -14.19 10.00 0.56
C LYS A 125 -14.06 9.09 1.77
N ILE A 126 -13.73 7.82 1.55
CA ILE A 126 -13.51 6.85 2.61
C ILE A 126 -12.22 7.17 3.37
N TYR A 127 -11.20 7.62 2.67
CA TYR A 127 -9.90 7.95 3.24
C TYR A 127 -9.96 9.20 4.15
N GLU A 128 -10.78 10.16 3.84
CA GLU A 128 -10.93 11.39 4.63
C GLU A 128 -11.57 11.18 6.01
N TYR A 129 -12.02 9.98 6.31
CA TYR A 129 -12.49 9.56 7.62
C TYR A 129 -11.38 8.96 8.48
#